data_582935ec88f9f39448eb016038acf379
#
_entry.id   582935ec88f9f39448eb016038acf379
#
_cell.length_a   1.000
_cell.length_b   1.000
_cell.length_c   1.000
_cell.angle_alpha   90.00
_cell.angle_beta   90.00
_cell.angle_gamma   90.00
#
_symmetry.space_group_name_H-M   'P 1'
#
loop_
_entity.id
_entity.type
_entity.pdbx_description
1 polymer ?
#
loop_
_entity_poly.entity_id
_entity_poly.type
_entity_poly.pdbx_seq_one_letter_code
_entity_poly.pdbx_strand_id
1 'polypeptide(L)'
;MANVITSEGEISTRQVNVGIKKEMANEKHLLTIEMPKKLDSIAVGLGDGVSITLKGDVGDFVGALNNGAKIKIEGNAGRYVGNNMTDGEIMVSGSAEDGVGFGTYDGTVVVYGNAGDGIGQLNKGGLIVIDGDIGNLAGLYMLSGDIIVTGSTGIDTGDWMIGGSIYVGGTYNTGTNAQIREMNDDDRQKLKNIFDIYKIDADIDSFTKIEPKKLRPFYGDEK
;
A
#
# COMPACT_ATOMS: atom_id res chain seq x y z
N MET A 1 -2.36 19.85 -19.93
CA MET A 1 -1.13 20.19 -19.19
C MET A 1 -1.43 20.03 -17.72
N ALA A 2 -0.58 19.31 -16.98
CA ALA A 2 -0.73 19.20 -15.53
C ALA A 2 -0.53 20.58 -14.89
N ASN A 3 -1.40 20.95 -13.96
CA ASN A 3 -1.23 22.19 -13.21
C ASN A 3 -0.29 21.96 -12.04
N VAL A 4 0.76 22.77 -11.99
CA VAL A 4 1.70 22.78 -10.88
C VAL A 4 1.18 23.69 -9.78
N ILE A 5 0.96 23.17 -8.59
CA ILE A 5 0.69 23.97 -7.40
C ILE A 5 2.06 24.38 -6.83
N THR A 6 2.44 25.61 -7.08
CA THR A 6 3.62 26.23 -6.47
C THR A 6 3.16 27.32 -5.51
N SER A 7 3.69 27.35 -4.29
CA SER A 7 3.47 28.47 -3.37
C SER A 7 4.78 29.26 -3.24
N GLU A 8 4.71 30.57 -3.44
CA GLU A 8 5.75 31.48 -2.95
C GLU A 8 5.62 31.54 -1.43
N GLY A 9 6.61 31.05 -0.69
CA GLY A 9 6.63 31.04 0.76
C GLY A 9 6.68 29.65 1.39
N GLU A 10 6.48 29.57 2.69
CA GLU A 10 6.53 28.32 3.44
C GLU A 10 5.28 27.46 3.15
N ILE A 11 5.45 26.35 2.43
CA ILE A 11 4.36 25.43 2.08
C ILE A 11 3.91 24.65 3.32
N SER A 12 2.60 24.51 3.52
CA SER A 12 1.99 23.73 4.60
C SER A 12 0.99 22.71 4.06
N THR A 13 0.71 21.66 4.84
CA THR A 13 -0.31 20.66 4.55
C THR A 13 -1.64 21.26 4.16
N ARG A 14 -2.10 22.27 4.92
CA ARG A 14 -3.36 22.97 4.65
C ARG A 14 -3.36 23.65 3.28
N GLN A 15 -2.29 24.35 2.92
CA GLN A 15 -2.20 25.05 1.63
C GLN A 15 -2.22 24.06 0.46
N VAL A 16 -1.50 22.95 0.56
CA VAL A 16 -1.51 21.90 -0.47
C VAL A 16 -2.91 21.32 -0.62
N ASN A 17 -3.54 20.85 0.46
CA ASN A 17 -4.87 20.24 0.38
C ASN A 17 -5.96 21.21 -0.07
N VAL A 18 -5.90 22.47 0.34
CA VAL A 18 -6.81 23.52 -0.17
C VAL A 18 -6.58 23.77 -1.66
N GLY A 19 -5.31 23.79 -2.09
CA GLY A 19 -4.95 23.91 -3.51
C GLY A 19 -5.52 22.77 -4.34
N ILE A 20 -5.35 21.51 -3.90
CA ILE A 20 -5.93 20.34 -4.55
C ILE A 20 -7.44 20.50 -4.70
N LYS A 21 -8.16 20.80 -3.61
CA LYS A 21 -9.62 20.97 -3.64
C LYS A 21 -10.07 22.10 -4.57
N LYS A 22 -9.33 23.20 -4.62
CA LYS A 22 -9.62 24.32 -5.50
C LYS A 22 -9.46 23.95 -6.98
N GLU A 23 -8.37 23.25 -7.32
CA GLU A 23 -8.16 22.83 -8.70
C GLU A 23 -9.20 21.77 -9.14
N MET A 24 -9.58 20.85 -8.26
CA MET A 24 -10.67 19.89 -8.51
C MET A 24 -12.02 20.62 -8.74
N ALA A 25 -12.34 21.64 -7.97
CA ALA A 25 -13.54 22.45 -8.15
C ALA A 25 -13.55 23.23 -9.49
N ASN A 26 -12.38 23.42 -10.10
CA ASN A 26 -12.21 23.99 -11.44
C ASN A 26 -12.13 22.91 -12.54
N GLU A 27 -12.65 21.71 -12.27
CA GLU A 27 -12.66 20.56 -13.19
C GLU A 27 -11.27 20.10 -13.67
N LYS A 28 -10.23 20.37 -12.88
CA LYS A 28 -8.88 19.93 -13.15
C LYS A 28 -8.61 18.66 -12.36
N HIS A 29 -8.51 17.57 -13.08
CA HIS A 29 -8.38 16.21 -12.52
C HIS A 29 -6.96 15.64 -12.61
N LEU A 30 -6.05 16.33 -13.31
CA LEU A 30 -4.64 15.95 -13.42
C LEU A 30 -3.76 17.04 -12.80
N LEU A 31 -3.18 16.74 -11.64
CA LEU A 31 -2.40 17.69 -10.85
C LEU A 31 -0.96 17.22 -10.68
N THR A 32 -0.01 18.14 -10.66
CA THR A 32 1.37 17.88 -10.25
C THR A 32 1.74 18.88 -9.15
N ILE A 33 2.32 18.39 -8.07
CA ILE A 33 2.64 19.18 -6.89
C ILE A 33 4.12 18.95 -6.55
N GLU A 34 4.90 20.02 -6.56
CA GLU A 34 6.28 19.96 -6.08
C GLU A 34 6.29 19.94 -4.55
N MET A 35 6.99 18.98 -3.97
CA MET A 35 7.09 18.76 -2.52
C MET A 35 8.50 19.12 -2.03
N PRO A 36 8.77 20.41 -1.72
CA PRO A 36 10.11 20.85 -1.31
C PRO A 36 10.50 20.36 0.10
N LYS A 37 9.53 19.85 0.85
CA LYS A 37 9.72 19.24 2.17
C LYS A 37 8.66 18.17 2.44
N LYS A 38 8.96 17.26 3.34
CA LYS A 38 7.98 16.26 3.82
C LYS A 38 6.81 16.95 4.52
N LEU A 39 5.59 16.66 4.09
CA LEU A 39 4.36 17.11 4.71
C LEU A 39 3.45 15.90 4.92
N ASP A 40 2.83 15.84 6.10
CA ASP A 40 1.91 14.78 6.48
C ASP A 40 0.49 15.06 5.94
N SER A 41 -0.31 14.00 5.79
CA SER A 41 -1.74 14.08 5.48
C SER A 41 -2.04 14.86 4.19
N ILE A 42 -1.23 14.66 3.16
CA ILE A 42 -1.46 15.21 1.82
C ILE A 42 -2.36 14.27 1.01
N ALA A 43 -3.24 14.83 0.18
CA ALA A 43 -4.13 14.09 -0.73
C ALA A 43 -5.05 13.10 0.01
N VAL A 44 -5.59 13.49 1.17
CA VAL A 44 -6.48 12.68 1.99
C VAL A 44 -7.92 12.76 1.50
N GLY A 45 -8.61 11.59 1.43
CA GLY A 45 -10.04 11.50 1.12
C GLY A 45 -10.37 11.91 -0.32
N LEU A 46 -9.51 11.61 -1.26
CA LEU A 46 -9.76 11.90 -2.68
C LEU A 46 -10.63 10.80 -3.31
N GLY A 47 -11.48 11.20 -4.23
CA GLY A 47 -12.39 10.32 -4.96
C GLY A 47 -11.97 10.08 -6.41
N ASP A 48 -12.86 9.40 -7.12
CA ASP A 48 -12.68 9.03 -8.52
C ASP A 48 -12.35 10.18 -9.46
N GLY A 49 -11.69 9.85 -10.56
CA GLY A 49 -11.38 10.77 -11.64
C GLY A 49 -10.23 11.72 -11.35
N VAL A 50 -9.62 11.66 -10.17
CA VAL A 50 -8.49 12.51 -9.78
C VAL A 50 -7.18 11.75 -9.94
N SER A 51 -6.18 12.39 -10.57
CA SER A 51 -4.82 11.89 -10.68
C SER A 51 -3.83 12.94 -10.19
N ILE A 52 -3.03 12.59 -9.19
CA ILE A 52 -2.07 13.51 -8.56
C ILE A 52 -0.67 12.92 -8.62
N THR A 53 0.29 13.73 -9.05
CA THR A 53 1.71 13.42 -8.92
C THR A 53 2.32 14.34 -7.87
N LEU A 54 2.87 13.75 -6.80
CA LEU A 54 3.64 14.43 -5.76
C LEU A 54 5.12 14.23 -6.07
N LYS A 55 5.85 15.30 -6.37
CA LYS A 55 7.27 15.25 -6.72
C LYS A 55 8.13 15.62 -5.52
N GLY A 56 8.79 14.65 -4.96
CA GLY A 56 9.62 14.72 -3.76
C GLY A 56 9.11 13.81 -2.65
N ASP A 57 9.82 13.80 -1.54
CA ASP A 57 9.47 13.01 -0.38
C ASP A 57 8.24 13.59 0.32
N VAL A 58 7.41 12.69 0.83
CA VAL A 58 6.20 13.03 1.60
C VAL A 58 6.26 12.45 3.01
N GLY A 59 5.43 12.98 3.90
CA GLY A 59 5.33 12.55 5.30
C GLY A 59 4.31 11.43 5.52
N ASP A 60 3.74 11.41 6.72
CA ASP A 60 2.80 10.38 7.18
C ASP A 60 1.38 10.59 6.62
N PHE A 61 0.59 9.50 6.53
CA PHE A 61 -0.83 9.48 6.15
C PHE A 61 -1.15 10.05 4.77
N VAL A 62 -0.20 10.03 3.84
CA VAL A 62 -0.46 10.49 2.47
C VAL A 62 -1.40 9.50 1.76
N GLY A 63 -2.42 10.04 1.08
CA GLY A 63 -3.45 9.24 0.42
C GLY A 63 -4.37 8.47 1.37
N ALA A 64 -4.39 8.79 2.67
CA ALA A 64 -5.32 8.16 3.59
C ALA A 64 -6.78 8.38 3.15
N LEU A 65 -7.65 7.39 3.40
CA LEU A 65 -9.07 7.44 3.01
C LEU A 65 -9.29 7.66 1.50
N ASN A 66 -8.33 7.27 0.66
CA ASN A 66 -8.49 7.35 -0.80
C ASN A 66 -9.68 6.48 -1.25
N ASN A 67 -10.51 7.03 -2.14
CA ASN A 67 -11.72 6.39 -2.66
C ASN A 67 -11.81 6.58 -4.19
N GLY A 68 -10.81 6.07 -4.91
CA GLY A 68 -10.79 6.04 -6.38
C GLY A 68 -9.73 6.92 -7.04
N ALA A 69 -9.06 7.83 -6.33
CA ALA A 69 -8.02 8.65 -6.94
C ALA A 69 -6.74 7.85 -7.25
N LYS A 70 -5.99 8.30 -8.26
CA LYS A 70 -4.64 7.82 -8.56
C LYS A 70 -3.61 8.79 -8.02
N ILE A 71 -2.76 8.33 -7.11
CA ILE A 71 -1.74 9.12 -6.46
C ILE A 71 -0.36 8.52 -6.76
N LYS A 72 0.49 9.29 -7.43
CA LYS A 72 1.89 8.93 -7.67
C LYS A 72 2.80 9.79 -6.80
N ILE A 73 3.68 9.16 -6.05
CA ILE A 73 4.70 9.82 -5.21
C ILE A 73 6.07 9.56 -5.88
N GLU A 74 6.67 10.60 -6.43
CA GLU A 74 8.01 10.55 -7.03
C GLU A 74 9.06 10.87 -5.96
N GLY A 75 9.18 10.00 -4.96
CA GLY A 75 10.03 10.10 -3.79
C GLY A 75 9.72 9.01 -2.78
N ASN A 76 10.18 9.21 -1.54
CA ASN A 76 9.87 8.34 -0.42
C ASN A 76 8.61 8.82 0.30
N ALA A 77 7.98 7.93 1.04
CA ALA A 77 6.80 8.22 1.84
C ALA A 77 7.02 7.87 3.32
N GLY A 78 6.36 8.59 4.20
CA GLY A 78 6.33 8.32 5.63
C GLY A 78 5.42 7.13 5.97
N ARG A 79 4.92 7.11 7.21
CA ARG A 79 4.07 6.04 7.75
C ARG A 79 2.64 6.13 7.25
N TYR A 80 1.96 4.98 7.23
CA TYR A 80 0.51 4.85 7.00
C TYR A 80 0.05 5.39 5.63
N VAL A 81 0.86 5.22 4.58
CA VAL A 81 0.44 5.52 3.20
C VAL A 81 -0.74 4.63 2.82
N GLY A 82 -1.79 5.24 2.26
CA GLY A 82 -3.01 4.52 1.87
C GLY A 82 -3.84 3.99 3.04
N ASN A 83 -3.68 4.55 4.24
CA ASN A 83 -4.43 4.16 5.43
C ASN A 83 -5.95 4.22 5.19
N ASN A 84 -6.64 3.11 5.47
CA ASN A 84 -8.10 2.97 5.33
C ASN A 84 -8.65 3.40 3.95
N MET A 85 -7.90 3.21 2.87
CA MET A 85 -8.43 3.45 1.53
C MET A 85 -9.53 2.44 1.18
N THR A 86 -10.46 2.86 0.35
CA THR A 86 -11.63 2.06 -0.07
C THR A 86 -11.62 1.76 -1.56
N ASP A 87 -10.82 2.48 -2.34
CA ASP A 87 -10.60 2.27 -3.78
C ASP A 87 -9.45 3.17 -4.27
N GLY A 88 -9.03 2.99 -5.53
CA GLY A 88 -8.01 3.79 -6.20
C GLY A 88 -6.62 3.16 -6.12
N GLU A 89 -5.62 3.98 -6.46
CA GLU A 89 -4.24 3.50 -6.61
C GLU A 89 -3.25 4.50 -6.03
N ILE A 90 -2.29 4.00 -5.26
CA ILE A 90 -1.17 4.80 -4.74
C ILE A 90 0.13 4.12 -5.14
N MET A 91 1.01 4.85 -5.82
CA MET A 91 2.34 4.36 -6.20
C MET A 91 3.42 5.23 -5.56
N VAL A 92 4.36 4.60 -4.85
CA VAL A 92 5.53 5.23 -4.23
C VAL A 92 6.77 4.78 -4.98
N SER A 93 7.48 5.69 -5.65
CA SER A 93 8.67 5.37 -6.46
C SER A 93 9.91 5.03 -5.61
N GLY A 94 9.94 5.44 -4.36
CA GLY A 94 10.98 5.12 -3.38
C GLY A 94 10.48 4.14 -2.32
N SER A 95 11.02 4.28 -1.12
CA SER A 95 10.66 3.49 0.07
C SER A 95 9.54 4.15 0.87
N ALA A 96 8.87 3.37 1.72
CA ALA A 96 7.91 3.86 2.69
C ALA A 96 8.28 3.43 4.12
N GLU A 97 7.72 4.08 5.11
CA GLU A 97 7.88 3.71 6.52
C GLU A 97 6.78 2.71 6.94
N ASP A 98 6.44 2.63 8.23
CA ASP A 98 5.52 1.63 8.79
C ASP A 98 4.08 1.79 8.30
N GLY A 99 3.31 0.69 8.35
CA GLY A 99 1.86 0.70 8.23
C GLY A 99 1.31 1.01 6.84
N VAL A 100 2.07 0.78 5.77
CA VAL A 100 1.54 0.90 4.39
C VAL A 100 0.28 0.05 4.23
N GLY A 101 -0.80 0.66 3.74
CA GLY A 101 -2.08 -0.01 3.53
C GLY A 101 -2.77 -0.47 4.80
N PHE A 102 -2.52 0.17 5.94
CA PHE A 102 -3.22 -0.16 7.19
C PHE A 102 -4.74 -0.04 7.03
N GLY A 103 -5.46 -1.12 7.32
CA GLY A 103 -6.92 -1.13 7.32
C GLY A 103 -7.59 -0.93 5.96
N THR A 104 -6.86 -1.09 4.86
CA THR A 104 -7.38 -0.95 3.49
C THR A 104 -8.56 -1.88 3.23
N TYR A 105 -9.65 -1.34 2.68
CA TYR A 105 -10.85 -2.12 2.32
C TYR A 105 -10.77 -2.62 0.87
N ASP A 106 -10.26 -1.80 -0.04
CA ASP A 106 -10.05 -2.10 -1.46
C ASP A 106 -9.05 -1.10 -2.05
N GLY A 107 -8.70 -1.26 -3.33
CA GLY A 107 -7.71 -0.46 -4.03
C GLY A 107 -6.30 -1.05 -3.93
N THR A 108 -5.33 -0.31 -4.45
CA THR A 108 -3.95 -0.81 -4.58
C THR A 108 -2.93 0.19 -4.04
N VAL A 109 -1.97 -0.30 -3.26
CA VAL A 109 -0.77 0.45 -2.86
C VAL A 109 0.46 -0.28 -3.36
N VAL A 110 1.31 0.40 -4.14
CA VAL A 110 2.58 -0.13 -4.66
C VAL A 110 3.74 0.71 -4.15
N VAL A 111 4.74 0.09 -3.57
CA VAL A 111 6.01 0.71 -3.15
C VAL A 111 7.16 0.04 -3.89
N TYR A 112 7.92 0.80 -4.65
CA TYR A 112 9.04 0.31 -5.46
C TYR A 112 10.38 0.24 -4.69
N GLY A 113 10.34 0.34 -3.39
CA GLY A 113 11.48 0.19 -2.48
C GLY A 113 11.06 -0.57 -1.23
N ASN A 114 11.85 -0.47 -0.18
CA ASN A 114 11.59 -1.14 1.08
C ASN A 114 10.44 -0.45 1.86
N ALA A 115 9.83 -1.19 2.79
CA ALA A 115 8.88 -0.62 3.74
C ALA A 115 9.17 -1.10 5.18
N GLY A 116 8.56 -0.40 6.15
CA GLY A 116 8.75 -0.68 7.58
C GLY A 116 7.90 -1.82 8.11
N ASP A 117 7.51 -1.73 9.38
CA ASP A 117 6.70 -2.71 10.10
C ASP A 117 5.19 -2.58 9.81
N GLY A 118 4.44 -3.65 10.04
CA GLY A 118 2.96 -3.61 10.04
C GLY A 118 2.32 -3.37 8.67
N ILE A 119 2.98 -3.78 7.59
CA ILE A 119 2.44 -3.64 6.23
C ILE A 119 1.16 -4.45 6.09
N GLY A 120 0.07 -3.81 5.64
CA GLY A 120 -1.23 -4.45 5.46
C GLY A 120 -1.89 -4.93 6.76
N GLN A 121 -1.50 -4.37 7.90
CA GLN A 121 -2.19 -4.64 9.16
C GLN A 121 -3.68 -4.30 9.02
N LEU A 122 -4.56 -5.24 9.45
CA LEU A 122 -6.02 -5.12 9.31
C LEU A 122 -6.51 -4.92 7.87
N ASN A 123 -5.75 -5.36 6.85
CA ASN A 123 -6.21 -5.32 5.46
C ASN A 123 -7.50 -6.14 5.29
N LYS A 124 -8.51 -5.58 4.63
CA LYS A 124 -9.87 -6.13 4.49
C LYS A 124 -10.22 -6.50 3.04
N GLY A 125 -9.34 -6.22 2.08
CA GLY A 125 -9.58 -6.54 0.67
C GLY A 125 -8.60 -5.93 -0.32
N GLY A 126 -7.79 -4.93 0.08
CA GLY A 126 -6.86 -4.25 -0.82
C GLY A 126 -5.67 -5.08 -1.26
N LEU A 127 -5.05 -4.68 -2.36
CA LEU A 127 -3.77 -5.18 -2.85
C LEU A 127 -2.64 -4.28 -2.38
N ILE A 128 -1.63 -4.86 -1.74
CA ILE A 128 -0.42 -4.15 -1.32
C ILE A 128 0.78 -4.85 -1.93
N VAL A 129 1.59 -4.12 -2.68
CA VAL A 129 2.79 -4.63 -3.35
C VAL A 129 4.01 -3.85 -2.89
N ILE A 130 5.00 -4.54 -2.35
CA ILE A 130 6.29 -3.96 -1.97
C ILE A 130 7.37 -4.62 -2.80
N ASP A 131 8.02 -3.84 -3.67
CA ASP A 131 9.15 -4.29 -4.48
C ASP A 131 10.47 -4.07 -3.71
N GLY A 132 10.64 -4.81 -2.62
CA GLY A 132 11.76 -4.73 -1.69
C GLY A 132 11.53 -5.54 -0.44
N ASP A 133 12.33 -5.28 0.59
CA ASP A 133 12.22 -5.89 1.92
C ASP A 133 11.25 -5.12 2.81
N ILE A 134 10.66 -5.81 3.79
CA ILE A 134 9.81 -5.19 4.80
C ILE A 134 10.20 -5.62 6.21
N GLY A 135 9.70 -4.86 7.20
CA GLY A 135 9.88 -5.15 8.61
C GLY A 135 8.96 -6.27 9.13
N ASN A 136 8.61 -6.18 10.41
CA ASN A 136 7.85 -7.18 11.15
C ASN A 136 6.34 -7.01 10.98
N LEU A 137 5.56 -8.05 11.39
CA LEU A 137 4.10 -7.98 11.54
C LEU A 137 3.34 -7.70 10.23
N ALA A 138 3.88 -8.10 9.08
CA ALA A 138 3.15 -8.01 7.82
C ALA A 138 1.84 -8.79 7.90
N GLY A 139 0.71 -8.17 7.55
CA GLY A 139 -0.61 -8.78 7.57
C GLY A 139 -1.16 -9.10 8.97
N LEU A 140 -0.66 -8.44 10.02
CA LEU A 140 -1.20 -8.59 11.37
C LEU A 140 -2.71 -8.35 11.38
N TYR A 141 -3.49 -9.34 11.88
CA TYR A 141 -4.96 -9.32 11.87
C TYR A 141 -5.59 -9.09 10.49
N MET A 142 -4.91 -9.45 9.40
CA MET A 142 -5.44 -9.35 8.03
C MET A 142 -6.73 -10.17 7.88
N LEU A 143 -7.75 -9.58 7.26
CA LEU A 143 -9.06 -10.22 7.06
C LEU A 143 -9.24 -10.74 5.63
N SER A 144 -8.70 -10.04 4.64
CA SER A 144 -8.81 -10.37 3.22
C SER A 144 -7.81 -9.57 2.39
N GLY A 145 -7.79 -9.77 1.06
CA GLY A 145 -6.90 -9.11 0.11
C GLY A 145 -5.57 -9.82 -0.06
N ASP A 146 -4.62 -9.15 -0.70
CA ASP A 146 -3.31 -9.72 -0.98
C ASP A 146 -2.18 -8.77 -0.56
N ILE A 147 -1.13 -9.31 0.01
CA ILE A 147 0.15 -8.62 0.25
C ILE A 147 1.22 -9.36 -0.54
N ILE A 148 1.98 -8.64 -1.36
CA ILE A 148 3.06 -9.20 -2.18
C ILE A 148 4.36 -8.46 -1.82
N VAL A 149 5.38 -9.21 -1.45
CA VAL A 149 6.71 -8.70 -1.07
C VAL A 149 7.74 -9.43 -1.93
N THR A 150 8.48 -8.71 -2.78
CA THR A 150 9.49 -9.34 -3.64
C THR A 150 10.74 -9.75 -2.86
N GLY A 151 11.04 -9.02 -1.79
CA GLY A 151 12.14 -9.30 -0.86
C GLY A 151 11.74 -10.15 0.32
N SER A 152 12.39 -9.90 1.46
CA SER A 152 12.21 -10.62 2.72
C SER A 152 11.26 -9.89 3.66
N THR A 153 10.64 -10.64 4.57
CA THR A 153 9.87 -10.10 5.69
C THR A 153 10.60 -10.34 7.02
N GLY A 154 10.31 -9.52 8.02
CA GLY A 154 10.75 -9.72 9.38
C GLY A 154 10.00 -10.86 10.08
N ILE A 155 9.88 -10.77 11.41
CA ILE A 155 9.16 -11.76 12.23
C ILE A 155 7.65 -11.55 12.20
N ASP A 156 6.92 -12.61 12.55
CA ASP A 156 5.46 -12.61 12.77
C ASP A 156 4.65 -12.22 11.51
N THR A 157 5.10 -12.66 10.33
CA THR A 157 4.35 -12.50 9.08
C THR A 157 3.04 -13.27 9.14
N GLY A 158 1.93 -12.57 8.93
CA GLY A 158 0.57 -13.12 9.01
C GLY A 158 0.10 -13.40 10.44
N ASP A 159 0.70 -12.74 11.46
CA ASP A 159 0.30 -12.97 12.85
C ASP A 159 -1.19 -12.68 13.06
N TRP A 160 -1.90 -13.69 13.60
CA TRP A 160 -3.36 -13.69 13.79
C TRP A 160 -4.18 -13.33 12.54
N MET A 161 -3.65 -13.56 11.33
CA MET A 161 -4.44 -13.36 10.11
C MET A 161 -5.68 -14.28 10.10
N ILE A 162 -6.78 -13.76 9.53
CA ILE A 162 -8.09 -14.39 9.50
C ILE A 162 -8.44 -14.81 8.08
N GLY A 163 -7.94 -14.10 7.08
CA GLY A 163 -8.15 -14.35 5.66
C GLY A 163 -7.12 -13.64 4.81
N GLY A 164 -7.22 -13.76 3.48
CA GLY A 164 -6.29 -13.21 2.52
C GLY A 164 -5.04 -14.05 2.31
N SER A 165 -4.14 -13.56 1.46
CA SER A 165 -2.88 -14.24 1.12
C SER A 165 -1.70 -13.27 1.20
N ILE A 166 -0.57 -13.75 1.68
CA ILE A 166 0.71 -13.03 1.67
C ILE A 166 1.67 -13.82 0.80
N TYR A 167 2.28 -13.19 -0.19
CA TYR A 167 3.27 -13.79 -1.09
C TYR A 167 4.64 -13.16 -0.81
N VAL A 168 5.65 -13.96 -0.53
CA VAL A 168 6.99 -13.51 -0.17
C VAL A 168 8.03 -14.17 -1.07
N GLY A 169 8.82 -13.37 -1.79
CA GLY A 169 9.89 -13.86 -2.66
C GLY A 169 11.20 -14.20 -1.94
N GLY A 170 11.44 -13.60 -0.77
CA GLY A 170 12.64 -13.80 0.04
C GLY A 170 12.42 -14.65 1.28
N THR A 171 13.15 -14.36 2.35
CA THR A 171 13.02 -15.03 3.65
C THR A 171 11.85 -14.49 4.46
N TYR A 172 11.26 -15.34 5.30
CA TYR A 172 10.12 -14.99 6.13
C TYR A 172 10.12 -15.77 7.45
N ASN A 173 9.38 -15.26 8.43
CA ASN A 173 9.06 -15.97 9.66
C ASN A 173 7.55 -15.82 9.91
N THR A 174 6.81 -16.92 9.91
CA THR A 174 5.35 -16.91 10.06
C THR A 174 4.91 -16.68 11.50
N GLY A 175 3.90 -15.84 11.69
CA GLY A 175 3.26 -15.60 12.98
C GLY A 175 2.24 -16.67 13.37
N THR A 176 1.54 -16.41 14.47
CA THR A 176 0.45 -17.23 14.98
C THR A 176 -0.71 -17.27 13.99
N ASN A 177 -1.30 -18.45 13.78
CA ASN A 177 -2.38 -18.70 12.80
C ASN A 177 -1.97 -18.59 11.31
N ALA A 178 -0.70 -18.29 10.99
CA ALA A 178 -0.20 -18.32 9.62
C ALA A 178 0.42 -19.67 9.25
N GLN A 179 0.28 -20.10 8.01
CA GLN A 179 0.87 -21.32 7.48
C GLN A 179 1.29 -21.15 6.02
N ILE A 180 2.29 -21.90 5.62
CA ILE A 180 2.72 -21.99 4.23
C ILE A 180 1.70 -22.82 3.45
N ARG A 181 1.38 -22.38 2.24
CA ARG A 181 0.59 -23.07 1.24
C ARG A 181 1.35 -23.15 -0.08
N GLU A 182 1.16 -24.23 -0.80
CA GLU A 182 1.64 -24.34 -2.15
C GLU A 182 0.86 -23.41 -3.08
N MET A 183 1.57 -22.65 -3.91
CA MET A 183 0.94 -21.82 -4.94
C MET A 183 0.39 -22.68 -6.06
N ASN A 184 -0.85 -22.45 -6.43
CA ASN A 184 -1.47 -23.03 -7.61
C ASN A 184 -1.26 -22.17 -8.88
N ASP A 185 -1.82 -22.61 -10.01
CA ASP A 185 -1.67 -21.89 -11.28
C ASP A 185 -2.36 -20.53 -11.27
N ASP A 186 -3.48 -20.36 -10.54
CA ASP A 186 -4.18 -19.09 -10.40
C ASP A 186 -3.34 -18.08 -9.60
N ASP A 187 -2.65 -18.53 -8.55
CA ASP A 187 -1.71 -17.70 -7.78
C ASP A 187 -0.56 -17.19 -8.67
N ARG A 188 0.05 -18.09 -9.46
CA ARG A 188 1.14 -17.75 -10.38
C ARG A 188 0.68 -16.77 -11.45
N GLN A 189 -0.49 -17.00 -12.02
CA GLN A 189 -1.05 -16.09 -13.04
C GLN A 189 -1.40 -14.72 -12.43
N LYS A 190 -1.92 -14.68 -11.21
CA LYS A 190 -2.17 -13.44 -10.46
C LYS A 190 -0.88 -12.64 -10.28
N LEU A 191 0.19 -13.27 -9.74
CA LEU A 191 1.48 -12.61 -9.56
C LEU A 191 2.03 -12.10 -10.88
N LYS A 192 1.99 -12.90 -11.93
CA LYS A 192 2.44 -12.51 -13.27
C LYS A 192 1.70 -11.27 -13.78
N ASN A 193 0.37 -11.24 -13.67
CA ASN A 193 -0.42 -10.11 -14.12
C ASN A 193 -0.07 -8.83 -13.35
N ILE A 194 0.10 -8.93 -12.03
CA ILE A 194 0.48 -7.81 -11.17
C ILE A 194 1.88 -7.29 -11.55
N PHE A 195 2.85 -8.18 -11.72
CA PHE A 195 4.21 -7.81 -12.10
C PHE A 195 4.27 -7.18 -13.49
N ASP A 196 3.49 -7.69 -14.46
CA ASP A 196 3.39 -7.10 -15.79
C ASP A 196 2.78 -5.69 -15.75
N ILE A 197 1.75 -5.44 -14.93
CA ILE A 197 1.10 -4.13 -14.76
C ILE A 197 2.08 -3.12 -14.12
N TYR A 198 2.70 -3.49 -13.02
CA TYR A 198 3.56 -2.59 -12.24
C TYR A 198 5.03 -2.62 -12.62
N LYS A 199 5.41 -3.40 -13.66
CA LYS A 199 6.78 -3.52 -14.18
C LYS A 199 7.77 -3.99 -13.12
N ILE A 200 7.36 -4.94 -12.30
CA ILE A 200 8.19 -5.58 -11.29
C ILE A 200 8.92 -6.76 -11.94
N ASP A 201 10.23 -6.81 -11.75
CA ASP A 201 11.09 -7.89 -12.25
C ASP A 201 11.43 -8.86 -11.10
N ALA A 202 10.61 -9.89 -10.94
CA ALA A 202 10.80 -10.89 -9.88
C ALA A 202 10.49 -12.30 -10.41
N ASP A 203 11.25 -13.28 -9.92
CA ASP A 203 11.06 -14.69 -10.25
C ASP A 203 9.87 -15.26 -9.46
N ILE A 204 8.75 -15.51 -10.14
CA ILE A 204 7.50 -16.01 -9.52
C ILE A 204 7.73 -17.36 -8.83
N ASP A 205 8.64 -18.18 -9.32
CA ASP A 205 8.90 -19.51 -8.73
C ASP A 205 9.65 -19.44 -7.39
N SER A 206 10.22 -18.28 -7.04
CA SER A 206 10.81 -18.04 -5.72
C SER A 206 9.80 -17.77 -4.62
N PHE A 207 8.54 -17.44 -4.97
CA PHE A 207 7.55 -16.98 -4.00
C PHE A 207 6.97 -18.13 -3.16
N THR A 208 6.80 -17.82 -1.89
CA THR A 208 6.05 -18.64 -0.93
C THR A 208 4.73 -17.94 -0.60
N LYS A 209 3.64 -18.72 -0.62
CA LYS A 209 2.31 -18.28 -0.21
C LYS A 209 2.08 -18.57 1.27
N ILE A 210 1.59 -17.57 2.00
CA ILE A 210 1.21 -17.68 3.41
C ILE A 210 -0.28 -17.35 3.54
N GLU A 211 -1.02 -18.23 4.21
CA GLU A 211 -2.46 -18.14 4.44
C GLU A 211 -2.80 -18.46 5.91
N PRO A 212 -4.01 -18.11 6.40
CA PRO A 212 -4.41 -18.49 7.75
C PRO A 212 -4.57 -20.02 7.89
N LYS A 213 -4.20 -20.55 9.07
CA LYS A 213 -4.48 -21.96 9.44
C LYS A 213 -5.96 -22.19 9.64
N LYS A 214 -6.63 -21.24 10.31
CA LYS A 214 -8.07 -21.25 10.58
C LYS A 214 -8.67 -19.93 10.17
N LEU A 215 -9.80 -19.96 9.48
CA LEU A 215 -10.67 -18.83 9.34
C LEU A 215 -11.35 -18.62 10.71
N ARG A 216 -11.39 -17.39 11.23
CA ARG A 216 -11.99 -17.03 12.53
C ARG A 216 -11.31 -17.71 13.75
N PRO A 217 -10.01 -17.53 13.96
CA PRO A 217 -9.26 -18.17 15.05
C PRO A 217 -9.75 -17.81 16.46
N PHE A 218 -10.55 -16.75 16.61
CA PHE A 218 -11.06 -16.26 17.90
C PHE A 218 -12.38 -16.88 18.35
N TYR A 219 -13.06 -17.61 17.49
CA TYR A 219 -14.44 -18.15 17.77
C TYR A 219 -14.43 -19.60 18.22
N GLY A 220 -13.28 -20.19 18.46
CA GLY A 220 -13.18 -21.61 18.86
C GLY A 220 -13.49 -22.56 17.70
N ASP A 221 -13.35 -23.86 17.97
CA ASP A 221 -13.75 -24.88 17.01
C ASP A 221 -15.29 -24.96 17.05
N GLU A 222 -15.95 -24.74 15.92
CA GLU A 222 -17.37 -25.08 15.78
C GLU A 222 -17.50 -26.58 16.03
N LYS A 223 -18.30 -26.95 17.03
CA LYS A 223 -18.62 -28.35 17.38
C LYS A 223 -19.53 -28.98 16.36
#